data_14a0008aac5322ea476e80225c7ce995
#
_entry.id   14a0008aac5322ea476e80225c7ce995
#
_cell.length_a   1.000
_cell.length_b   1.000
_cell.length_c   1.000
_cell.angle_alpha   90.00
_cell.angle_beta   90.00
_cell.angle_gamma   90.00
#
_symmetry.space_group_name_H-M   'P 1'
#
loop_
_entity.id
_entity.type
_entity.pdbx_description
1 polymer ?
#
loop_
_entity_poly.entity_id
_entity_poly.type
_entity_poly.pdbx_seq_one_letter_code
_entity_poly.pdbx_strand_id
1 'polypeptide(L)'
;MNRRTFCKTAIAAGVAASLPLNRLLAIESGALASDIPAVTLSGSEITLEKAAVEEFAGSLRGQLLTPSSGGAYEAARRVWNGMFDKHPALIARCAGAADVSHAVKFAAERNLLVAVRGGGHSISGKSTCDGGIVIDLSPMQGIRVDPERKRAWVQPGVLGVSLDRENEYYGFITPMGTVSHTGAAGLTLGGGFGRTSRKHGLACDNVLAVDIVTADGTLRHANRKENPDLYWGVRGGGGNFGVVTSFLYRANVAGPMVLGGAVVHSIDNYKEVLKFWADFQATATRELYIGVGTFPGPGGDPIVVIDTCWCGDLKKGEKVLAPVRAFGKPLADDIKVQRYVTLQASNDEGLGHGVREYMKSGFITETSDDLIDAIVENRNTSPTAWFFIMPTGGAISDVGLTDTAFPVRNAIGNMMTGTVSPDATQDQAAIQSTRAYWKHLESHTRGYYINLNEDVTEKKTRSNFGPNLARLTEIKNTYDPGNLFRLNANIRPEV
;
A
#
# COMPACT_ATOMS: atom_id res chain seq x y z
N MET A 1 43.02 -27.45 -36.06
CA MET A 1 43.26 -26.95 -34.68
C MET A 1 43.66 -28.11 -33.80
N ASN A 2 44.83 -28.09 -33.17
CA ASN A 2 45.41 -29.24 -32.46
C ASN A 2 44.85 -29.32 -31.05
N ARG A 3 44.54 -30.55 -30.54
CA ARG A 3 43.96 -30.81 -29.21
C ARG A 3 44.66 -30.07 -28.06
N ARG A 4 45.95 -29.87 -28.16
CA ARG A 4 46.76 -29.09 -27.17
C ARG A 4 46.42 -27.58 -27.12
N THR A 5 46.02 -27.00 -28.24
CA THR A 5 45.60 -25.58 -28.31
C THR A 5 44.22 -25.40 -27.74
N PHE A 6 43.29 -26.36 -27.96
CA PHE A 6 41.96 -26.33 -27.37
C PHE A 6 41.99 -26.45 -25.84
N CYS A 7 42.81 -27.31 -25.27
CA CYS A 7 42.94 -27.44 -23.80
C CYS A 7 43.56 -26.18 -23.15
N LYS A 8 44.44 -25.46 -23.80
CA LYS A 8 45.04 -24.20 -23.27
C LYS A 8 44.01 -23.06 -23.30
N THR A 9 43.17 -22.99 -24.31
CA THR A 9 42.12 -21.98 -24.42
C THR A 9 40.96 -22.27 -23.44
N ALA A 10 40.63 -23.55 -23.19
CA ALA A 10 39.62 -23.95 -22.20
C ALA A 10 40.08 -23.67 -20.76
N ILE A 11 41.36 -23.83 -20.44
CA ILE A 11 41.90 -23.51 -19.11
C ILE A 11 41.92 -21.98 -18.88
N ALA A 12 42.22 -21.17 -19.88
CA ALA A 12 42.19 -19.70 -19.78
C ALA A 12 40.74 -19.17 -19.62
N ALA A 13 39.74 -19.82 -20.26
CA ALA A 13 38.33 -19.50 -20.09
C ALA A 13 37.78 -19.97 -18.72
N GLY A 14 38.28 -21.10 -18.18
CA GLY A 14 37.89 -21.64 -16.89
C GLY A 14 38.38 -20.82 -15.68
N VAL A 15 39.52 -20.15 -15.80
CA VAL A 15 40.05 -19.27 -14.72
C VAL A 15 39.33 -17.91 -14.71
N ALA A 16 38.82 -17.43 -15.84
CA ALA A 16 37.99 -16.22 -15.90
C ALA A 16 36.58 -16.44 -15.34
N ALA A 17 36.09 -17.68 -15.34
CA ALA A 17 34.75 -18.04 -14.81
C ALA A 17 34.71 -18.29 -13.29
N SER A 18 35.84 -18.29 -12.60
CA SER A 18 35.94 -18.50 -11.15
C SER A 18 36.07 -17.19 -10.33
N LEU A 19 36.07 -16.04 -10.98
CA LEU A 19 35.85 -14.78 -10.26
C LEU A 19 34.37 -14.70 -9.91
N PRO A 20 34.01 -14.45 -8.64
CA PRO A 20 32.61 -14.37 -8.25
C PRO A 20 31.91 -13.30 -9.07
N LEU A 21 30.90 -13.72 -9.85
CA LEU A 21 30.06 -12.83 -10.67
C LEU A 21 29.49 -11.64 -9.87
N ASN A 22 29.43 -11.78 -8.55
CA ASN A 22 29.00 -10.74 -7.61
C ASN A 22 29.91 -9.50 -7.60
N ARG A 23 31.16 -9.59 -8.06
CA ARG A 23 32.02 -8.39 -8.18
C ARG A 23 31.77 -7.59 -9.45
N LEU A 24 31.16 -8.16 -10.48
CA LEU A 24 30.89 -7.45 -11.75
C LEU A 24 29.53 -6.69 -11.69
N LEU A 25 28.60 -7.08 -10.84
CA LEU A 25 27.31 -6.39 -10.66
C LEU A 25 27.34 -5.36 -9.52
N ALA A 26 28.34 -5.43 -8.62
CA ALA A 26 28.51 -4.46 -7.53
C ALA A 26 29.25 -3.18 -7.96
N ILE A 27 29.77 -3.11 -9.18
CA ILE A 27 30.65 -2.03 -9.66
C ILE A 27 29.97 -1.24 -10.79
N GLU A 28 28.68 -0.88 -10.64
CA GLU A 28 28.16 0.36 -11.26
C GLU A 28 28.00 1.49 -10.22
N SER A 29 28.35 1.28 -8.98
CA SER A 29 28.57 2.37 -8.03
C SER A 29 29.96 2.93 -8.31
N GLY A 30 30.05 4.05 -9.00
CA GLY A 30 31.30 4.84 -9.03
C GLY A 30 31.83 4.95 -7.59
N ALA A 31 33.13 4.71 -7.38
CA ALA A 31 33.74 4.80 -6.07
C ALA A 31 33.25 6.08 -5.37
N LEU A 32 32.77 5.99 -4.14
CA LEU A 32 32.31 7.15 -3.41
C LEU A 32 33.43 8.20 -3.39
N ALA A 33 33.10 9.42 -3.75
CA ALA A 33 34.14 10.48 -3.81
C ALA A 33 34.50 10.97 -2.42
N SER A 34 33.55 10.99 -1.49
CA SER A 34 33.68 11.57 -0.14
C SER A 34 32.71 10.92 0.85
N ASP A 35 32.85 11.31 2.09
CA ASP A 35 31.85 11.06 3.16
C ASP A 35 30.48 11.61 2.76
N ILE A 36 29.41 11.02 3.32
CA ILE A 36 28.02 11.34 2.96
C ILE A 36 27.33 12.03 4.15
N PRO A 37 26.78 13.25 3.97
CA PRO A 37 25.93 13.87 4.99
C PRO A 37 24.62 13.06 5.13
N ALA A 38 24.19 12.86 6.36
CA ALA A 38 22.99 12.10 6.67
C ALA A 38 22.24 12.69 7.89
N VAL A 39 21.01 12.22 8.12
CA VAL A 39 20.13 12.68 9.19
C VAL A 39 19.76 11.50 10.10
N THR A 40 19.83 11.74 11.39
CA THR A 40 19.47 10.78 12.44
C THR A 40 17.96 10.77 12.70
N LEU A 41 17.52 9.80 13.52
CA LEU A 41 16.14 9.73 14.04
C LEU A 41 15.72 11.00 14.81
N SER A 42 16.65 11.70 15.47
CA SER A 42 16.37 12.96 16.16
C SER A 42 16.34 14.18 15.25
N GLY A 43 16.66 14.03 13.96
CA GLY A 43 16.77 15.13 13.01
C GLY A 43 18.14 15.83 13.02
N SER A 44 19.11 15.31 13.77
CA SER A 44 20.47 15.85 13.81
C SER A 44 21.24 15.43 12.57
N GLU A 45 22.01 16.33 12.00
CA GLU A 45 22.94 16.04 10.91
C GLU A 45 24.16 15.26 11.43
N ILE A 46 24.58 14.26 10.66
CA ILE A 46 25.78 13.47 10.88
C ILE A 46 26.50 13.25 9.55
N THR A 47 27.72 12.78 9.64
CA THR A 47 28.51 12.37 8.47
C THR A 47 28.73 10.87 8.50
N LEU A 48 28.38 10.18 7.43
CA LEU A 48 28.69 8.77 7.21
C LEU A 48 30.06 8.68 6.56
N GLU A 49 31.01 8.05 7.24
CA GLU A 49 32.35 7.83 6.72
C GLU A 49 32.30 6.97 5.45
N LYS A 50 33.01 7.39 4.40
CA LYS A 50 33.10 6.69 3.13
C LYS A 50 33.40 5.21 3.30
N ALA A 51 34.38 4.86 4.13
CA ALA A 51 34.80 3.47 4.36
C ALA A 51 33.64 2.61 4.92
N ALA A 52 32.85 3.16 5.85
CA ALA A 52 31.70 2.46 6.43
C ALA A 52 30.57 2.26 5.41
N VAL A 53 30.35 3.23 4.52
CA VAL A 53 29.36 3.10 3.45
C VAL A 53 29.83 2.10 2.38
N GLU A 54 31.12 2.06 2.03
CA GLU A 54 31.69 1.09 1.10
C GLU A 54 31.64 -0.34 1.67
N GLU A 55 31.93 -0.53 2.97
CA GLU A 55 31.77 -1.80 3.67
C GLU A 55 30.31 -2.28 3.66
N PHE A 56 29.38 -1.37 3.98
CA PHE A 56 27.95 -1.67 3.90
C PHE A 56 27.52 -2.05 2.48
N ALA A 57 27.94 -1.29 1.46
CA ALA A 57 27.65 -1.63 0.06
C ALA A 57 28.18 -3.01 -0.30
N GLY A 58 29.39 -3.36 0.14
CA GLY A 58 30.01 -4.67 -0.06
C GLY A 58 29.31 -5.83 0.64
N SER A 59 28.53 -5.55 1.68
CA SER A 59 27.74 -6.55 2.41
C SER A 59 26.41 -6.91 1.75
N LEU A 60 25.94 -6.08 0.81
CA LEU A 60 24.66 -6.27 0.11
C LEU A 60 24.86 -7.14 -1.14
N ARG A 61 23.93 -8.04 -1.36
CA ARG A 61 23.74 -8.71 -2.64
C ARG A 61 23.05 -7.80 -3.67
N GLY A 62 22.17 -6.93 -3.19
CA GLY A 62 21.52 -5.89 -3.97
C GLY A 62 22.43 -4.70 -4.24
N GLN A 63 21.85 -3.53 -4.40
CA GLN A 63 22.58 -2.30 -4.73
C GLN A 63 22.45 -1.26 -3.64
N LEU A 64 23.50 -0.52 -3.34
CA LEU A 64 23.44 0.71 -2.58
C LEU A 64 23.55 1.89 -3.54
N LEU A 65 22.54 2.77 -3.53
CA LEU A 65 22.54 3.99 -4.32
C LEU A 65 22.73 5.21 -3.40
N THR A 66 23.49 6.16 -3.90
CA THR A 66 23.74 7.46 -3.27
C THR A 66 23.45 8.57 -4.29
N PRO A 67 23.38 9.84 -3.92
CA PRO A 67 23.22 10.93 -4.89
C PRO A 67 24.24 10.88 -6.05
N SER A 68 25.45 10.36 -5.81
CA SER A 68 26.48 10.20 -6.87
C SER A 68 26.17 9.07 -7.86
N SER A 69 25.18 8.22 -7.60
CA SER A 69 24.72 7.17 -8.53
C SER A 69 23.89 7.72 -9.71
N GLY A 70 23.67 9.02 -9.79
CA GLY A 70 23.04 9.71 -10.93
C GLY A 70 21.63 9.24 -11.24
N GLY A 71 21.36 8.88 -12.50
CA GLY A 71 20.01 8.51 -12.94
C GLY A 71 19.39 7.32 -12.21
N ALA A 72 20.17 6.35 -11.74
CA ALA A 72 19.69 5.23 -10.95
C ALA A 72 19.14 5.68 -9.59
N TYR A 73 19.83 6.60 -8.92
CA TYR A 73 19.36 7.21 -7.67
C TYR A 73 18.11 8.04 -7.91
N GLU A 74 18.08 8.88 -8.94
CA GLU A 74 16.93 9.72 -9.28
C GLU A 74 15.67 8.88 -9.56
N ALA A 75 15.79 7.76 -10.25
CA ALA A 75 14.70 6.84 -10.48
C ALA A 75 14.23 6.14 -9.18
N ALA A 76 15.19 5.72 -8.34
CA ALA A 76 14.92 4.97 -7.13
C ALA A 76 14.33 5.82 -5.98
N ARG A 77 14.64 7.12 -5.89
CA ARG A 77 14.11 7.98 -4.82
C ARG A 77 12.66 8.41 -5.02
N ARG A 78 12.14 8.35 -6.24
CA ARG A 78 10.79 8.77 -6.57
C ARG A 78 9.77 7.79 -6.01
N VAL A 79 8.68 8.34 -5.45
CA VAL A 79 7.52 7.61 -4.95
C VAL A 79 6.29 7.92 -5.82
N TRP A 80 5.20 7.17 -5.61
CA TRP A 80 3.99 7.34 -6.40
C TRP A 80 3.42 8.76 -6.32
N ASN A 81 3.31 9.34 -5.11
CA ASN A 81 2.79 10.68 -4.92
C ASN A 81 3.87 11.73 -5.23
N GLY A 82 3.71 12.42 -6.34
CA GLY A 82 4.62 13.44 -6.83
C GLY A 82 4.75 14.70 -5.95
N MET A 83 3.89 14.87 -4.93
CA MET A 83 4.05 15.94 -3.95
C MET A 83 5.30 15.74 -3.06
N PHE A 84 5.86 14.53 -3.01
CA PHE A 84 7.00 14.19 -2.15
C PHE A 84 8.28 13.98 -2.98
N ASP A 85 9.07 15.04 -3.09
CA ASP A 85 10.37 15.06 -3.78
C ASP A 85 11.51 15.08 -2.74
N LYS A 86 11.76 13.93 -2.09
CA LYS A 86 12.74 13.78 -1.01
C LYS A 86 14.07 13.21 -1.50
N HIS A 87 15.14 13.52 -0.77
CA HIS A 87 16.53 13.18 -1.13
C HIS A 87 17.18 12.36 0.00
N PRO A 88 17.02 11.03 0.02
CA PRO A 88 17.68 10.16 1.00
C PRO A 88 19.22 10.18 0.80
N ALA A 89 19.97 10.10 1.89
CA ALA A 89 21.42 9.94 1.84
C ALA A 89 21.80 8.60 1.19
N LEU A 90 21.05 7.55 1.49
CA LEU A 90 21.28 6.19 1.01
C LEU A 90 19.96 5.53 0.57
N ILE A 91 20.01 4.74 -0.51
CA ILE A 91 18.93 3.83 -0.92
C ILE A 91 19.51 2.41 -1.02
N ALA A 92 19.19 1.56 -0.04
CA ALA A 92 19.59 0.16 -0.05
C ALA A 92 18.53 -0.66 -0.81
N ARG A 93 18.78 -0.99 -2.08
CA ARG A 93 17.92 -1.81 -2.93
C ARG A 93 18.15 -3.28 -2.63
N CYS A 94 17.33 -3.83 -1.71
CA CYS A 94 17.53 -5.16 -1.16
C CYS A 94 17.10 -6.25 -2.15
N ALA A 95 17.93 -7.29 -2.30
CA ALA A 95 17.65 -8.48 -3.11
C ALA A 95 17.12 -9.66 -2.25
N GLY A 96 17.11 -9.53 -0.93
CA GLY A 96 16.63 -10.56 -0.01
C GLY A 96 16.71 -10.15 1.46
N ALA A 97 16.27 -11.05 2.34
CA ALA A 97 16.20 -10.80 3.78
C ALA A 97 17.56 -10.49 4.44
N ALA A 98 18.66 -11.03 3.92
CA ALA A 98 20.00 -10.73 4.42
C ALA A 98 20.37 -9.26 4.21
N ASP A 99 20.07 -8.71 3.01
CA ASP A 99 20.31 -7.29 2.73
C ASP A 99 19.48 -6.41 3.63
N VAL A 100 18.21 -6.78 3.87
CA VAL A 100 17.32 -6.06 4.79
C VAL A 100 17.89 -6.07 6.22
N SER A 101 18.40 -7.22 6.69
CA SER A 101 19.06 -7.33 8.00
C SER A 101 20.29 -6.42 8.10
N HIS A 102 21.15 -6.40 7.08
CA HIS A 102 22.32 -5.53 7.02
C HIS A 102 21.91 -4.04 7.00
N ALA A 103 20.90 -3.67 6.22
CA ALA A 103 20.40 -2.30 6.15
C ALA A 103 19.80 -1.82 7.47
N VAL A 104 19.02 -2.67 8.16
CA VAL A 104 18.45 -2.37 9.47
C VAL A 104 19.56 -2.19 10.52
N LYS A 105 20.55 -3.09 10.58
CA LYS A 105 21.69 -2.98 11.49
C LYS A 105 22.51 -1.72 11.24
N PHE A 106 22.85 -1.45 9.97
CA PHE A 106 23.59 -0.25 9.59
C PHE A 106 22.89 1.02 10.03
N ALA A 107 21.56 1.07 9.85
CA ALA A 107 20.74 2.21 10.24
C ALA A 107 20.63 2.35 11.77
N ALA A 108 20.40 1.24 12.48
CA ALA A 108 20.26 1.23 13.94
C ALA A 108 21.55 1.66 14.65
N GLU A 109 22.71 1.11 14.24
CA GLU A 109 24.03 1.44 14.79
C GLU A 109 24.38 2.93 14.66
N ARG A 110 23.87 3.59 13.62
CA ARG A 110 24.13 5.02 13.32
C ARG A 110 22.96 5.93 13.66
N ASN A 111 21.93 5.35 14.26
CA ASN A 111 20.70 6.07 14.62
C ASN A 111 20.08 6.84 13.44
N LEU A 112 20.16 6.30 12.21
CA LEU A 112 19.70 6.96 10.98
C LEU A 112 18.18 7.04 10.91
N LEU A 113 17.67 8.10 10.30
CA LEU A 113 16.28 8.17 9.86
C LEU A 113 16.01 7.09 8.79
N VAL A 114 15.02 6.23 9.02
CA VAL A 114 14.72 5.08 8.17
C VAL A 114 13.36 5.24 7.52
N ALA A 115 13.31 5.09 6.20
CA ALA A 115 12.09 4.83 5.45
C ALA A 115 12.13 3.43 4.83
N VAL A 116 10.97 2.77 4.75
CA VAL A 116 10.83 1.44 4.12
C VAL A 116 9.92 1.57 2.89
N ARG A 117 10.39 1.07 1.76
CA ARG A 117 9.68 1.12 0.48
C ARG A 117 9.40 -0.28 -0.05
N GLY A 118 8.10 -0.66 -0.16
CA GLY A 118 7.65 -1.77 -0.99
C GLY A 118 7.33 -1.28 -2.41
N GLY A 119 6.05 -1.09 -2.73
CA GLY A 119 5.61 -0.51 -4.01
C GLY A 119 5.69 1.02 -4.10
N GLY A 120 6.12 1.72 -3.06
CA GLY A 120 6.28 3.18 -3.08
C GLY A 120 4.98 4.00 -3.15
N HIS A 121 3.84 3.41 -2.82
CA HIS A 121 2.49 3.97 -2.98
C HIS A 121 1.97 4.71 -1.73
N SER A 122 2.85 5.14 -0.83
CA SER A 122 2.44 5.88 0.38
C SER A 122 1.87 7.24 0.00
N ILE A 123 0.59 7.47 0.29
CA ILE A 123 -0.10 8.74 0.07
C ILE A 123 0.64 9.89 0.80
N SER A 124 1.09 9.64 2.02
CA SER A 124 1.78 10.61 2.88
C SER A 124 3.30 10.68 2.68
N GLY A 125 3.85 10.06 1.63
CA GLY A 125 5.29 10.11 1.31
C GLY A 125 6.21 9.49 2.35
N LYS A 126 5.71 8.57 3.20
CA LYS A 126 6.48 7.94 4.29
C LYS A 126 7.34 6.77 3.83
N SER A 127 7.25 6.39 2.54
CA SER A 127 8.12 5.38 1.93
C SER A 127 9.45 5.96 1.41
N THR A 128 9.73 7.23 1.69
CA THR A 128 11.00 7.92 1.43
C THR A 128 11.27 8.96 2.51
N CYS A 129 12.50 9.46 2.62
CA CYS A 129 12.91 10.45 3.63
C CYS A 129 13.99 11.36 3.08
N ASP A 130 14.20 12.52 3.71
CA ASP A 130 15.33 13.39 3.43
C ASP A 130 16.52 13.03 4.32
N GLY A 131 17.71 12.94 3.75
CA GLY A 131 18.97 12.71 4.45
C GLY A 131 19.11 11.38 5.19
N GLY A 132 18.06 10.55 5.24
CA GLY A 132 18.07 9.24 5.89
C GLY A 132 18.43 8.10 4.94
N ILE A 133 18.14 6.87 5.36
CA ILE A 133 18.26 5.67 4.53
C ILE A 133 16.88 5.16 4.11
N VAL A 134 16.72 4.83 2.82
CA VAL A 134 15.57 4.08 2.31
C VAL A 134 15.95 2.61 2.15
N ILE A 135 15.25 1.72 2.87
CA ILE A 135 15.30 0.27 2.66
C ILE A 135 14.30 -0.05 1.54
N ASP A 136 14.81 -0.17 0.31
CA ASP A 136 14.01 -0.38 -0.89
C ASP A 136 13.85 -1.87 -1.19
N LEU A 137 12.62 -2.36 -1.03
CA LEU A 137 12.24 -3.77 -1.24
C LEU A 137 11.68 -3.98 -2.66
N SER A 138 11.62 -2.96 -3.50
CA SER A 138 11.04 -3.06 -4.85
C SER A 138 11.70 -4.12 -5.75
N PRO A 139 12.99 -4.52 -5.56
CA PRO A 139 13.55 -5.65 -6.30
C PRO A 139 13.05 -7.03 -5.84
N MET A 140 12.45 -7.14 -4.65
CA MET A 140 11.96 -8.40 -4.10
C MET A 140 10.55 -8.71 -4.61
N GLN A 141 10.43 -9.28 -5.81
CA GLN A 141 9.17 -9.47 -6.54
C GLN A 141 8.76 -10.93 -6.71
N GLY A 142 9.35 -11.86 -5.99
CA GLY A 142 9.02 -13.28 -6.09
C GLY A 142 7.60 -13.59 -5.62
N ILE A 143 6.87 -14.38 -6.41
CA ILE A 143 5.56 -14.96 -6.07
C ILE A 143 5.63 -16.47 -6.30
N ARG A 144 5.04 -17.24 -5.38
CA ARG A 144 4.86 -18.68 -5.54
C ARG A 144 3.49 -19.08 -5.04
N VAL A 145 2.63 -19.58 -5.93
CA VAL A 145 1.30 -20.11 -5.59
C VAL A 145 1.38 -21.61 -5.34
N ASP A 146 0.75 -22.08 -4.28
CA ASP A 146 0.49 -23.49 -3.97
C ASP A 146 -1.00 -23.75 -4.16
N PRO A 147 -1.42 -24.34 -5.29
CA PRO A 147 -2.83 -24.54 -5.59
C PRO A 147 -3.48 -25.61 -4.70
N GLU A 148 -2.73 -26.61 -4.24
CA GLU A 148 -3.26 -27.66 -3.37
C GLU A 148 -3.63 -27.12 -2.00
N ARG A 149 -2.74 -26.29 -1.42
CA ARG A 149 -2.96 -25.66 -0.11
C ARG A 149 -3.68 -24.33 -0.19
N LYS A 150 -3.96 -23.82 -1.40
CA LYS A 150 -4.59 -22.51 -1.66
C LYS A 150 -3.85 -21.39 -0.91
N ARG A 151 -2.55 -21.26 -1.20
CA ARG A 151 -1.64 -20.30 -0.55
C ARG A 151 -0.74 -19.62 -1.57
N ALA A 152 -0.33 -18.40 -1.27
CA ALA A 152 0.64 -17.67 -2.07
C ALA A 152 1.74 -17.10 -1.16
N TRP A 153 3.01 -17.44 -1.44
CA TRP A 153 4.18 -16.76 -0.90
C TRP A 153 4.47 -15.55 -1.78
N VAL A 154 4.60 -14.39 -1.14
CA VAL A 154 4.69 -13.11 -1.84
C VAL A 154 5.77 -12.27 -1.19
N GLN A 155 6.75 -11.81 -1.97
CA GLN A 155 7.78 -10.88 -1.52
C GLN A 155 7.26 -9.43 -1.46
N PRO A 156 7.86 -8.56 -0.63
CA PRO A 156 7.31 -7.24 -0.29
C PRO A 156 7.32 -6.20 -1.43
N GLY A 157 8.12 -6.38 -2.46
CA GLY A 157 8.15 -5.51 -3.64
C GLY A 157 7.08 -5.82 -4.68
N VAL A 158 6.28 -6.89 -4.46
CA VAL A 158 5.21 -7.30 -5.38
C VAL A 158 4.10 -6.23 -5.41
N LEU A 159 3.63 -5.92 -6.62
CA LEU A 159 2.44 -5.09 -6.86
C LEU A 159 1.18 -5.95 -6.95
N GLY A 160 0.02 -5.36 -6.65
CA GLY A 160 -1.27 -6.06 -6.67
C GLY A 160 -1.52 -6.78 -7.99
N VAL A 161 -1.29 -6.13 -9.12
CA VAL A 161 -1.47 -6.73 -10.46
C VAL A 161 -0.66 -8.00 -10.68
N SER A 162 0.55 -8.07 -10.15
CA SER A 162 1.40 -9.26 -10.30
C SER A 162 0.83 -10.43 -9.52
N LEU A 163 0.38 -10.18 -8.28
CA LEU A 163 -0.27 -11.22 -7.47
C LEU A 163 -1.61 -11.66 -8.06
N ASP A 164 -2.42 -10.71 -8.56
CA ASP A 164 -3.70 -11.01 -9.19
C ASP A 164 -3.52 -11.90 -10.42
N ARG A 165 -2.52 -11.62 -11.29
CA ARG A 165 -2.20 -12.45 -12.47
C ARG A 165 -1.75 -13.87 -12.10
N GLU A 166 -0.88 -14.00 -11.11
CA GLU A 166 -0.42 -15.31 -10.64
C GLU A 166 -1.57 -16.14 -10.02
N ASN A 167 -2.41 -15.50 -9.20
CA ASN A 167 -3.57 -16.13 -8.60
C ASN A 167 -4.63 -16.53 -9.64
N GLU A 168 -4.88 -15.66 -10.63
CA GLU A 168 -5.89 -15.88 -11.68
C GLU A 168 -5.62 -17.17 -12.47
N TYR A 169 -4.34 -17.51 -12.73
CA TYR A 169 -3.97 -18.75 -13.41
C TYR A 169 -4.56 -19.99 -12.73
N TYR A 170 -4.71 -19.96 -11.41
CA TYR A 170 -5.27 -21.06 -10.61
C TYR A 170 -6.74 -20.84 -10.23
N GLY A 171 -7.39 -19.80 -10.71
CA GLY A 171 -8.76 -19.42 -10.33
C GLY A 171 -8.87 -18.89 -8.90
N PHE A 172 -7.82 -18.28 -8.38
CA PHE A 172 -7.76 -17.72 -7.03
C PHE A 172 -7.79 -16.20 -7.04
N ILE A 173 -8.15 -15.63 -5.88
CA ILE A 173 -8.04 -14.22 -5.54
C ILE A 173 -7.46 -14.11 -4.12
N THR A 174 -6.53 -13.17 -3.93
CA THR A 174 -6.15 -12.64 -2.62
C THR A 174 -6.62 -11.18 -2.58
N PRO A 175 -7.45 -10.76 -1.60
CA PRO A 175 -7.88 -9.37 -1.53
C PRO A 175 -6.69 -8.42 -1.48
N MET A 176 -6.67 -7.47 -2.42
CA MET A 176 -5.71 -6.36 -2.49
C MET A 176 -6.47 -5.04 -2.62
N GLY A 177 -5.80 -3.94 -2.95
CA GLY A 177 -6.41 -2.64 -3.17
C GLY A 177 -7.27 -2.56 -4.44
N THR A 178 -7.72 -1.35 -4.77
CA THR A 178 -8.51 -1.05 -5.98
C THR A 178 -7.67 -0.43 -7.11
N VAL A 179 -6.37 -0.25 -6.89
CA VAL A 179 -5.38 0.26 -7.85
C VAL A 179 -4.32 -0.81 -8.04
N SER A 180 -4.12 -1.28 -9.26
CA SER A 180 -3.38 -2.50 -9.56
C SER A 180 -1.89 -2.41 -9.26
N HIS A 181 -1.29 -1.22 -9.39
CA HIS A 181 0.13 -0.97 -9.11
C HIS A 181 0.44 -0.61 -7.64
N THR A 182 -0.54 -0.73 -6.73
CA THR A 182 -0.29 -0.58 -5.29
C THR A 182 0.56 -1.74 -4.76
N GLY A 183 1.58 -1.43 -3.96
CA GLY A 183 2.45 -2.44 -3.35
C GLY A 183 1.72 -3.29 -2.31
N ALA A 184 1.80 -4.62 -2.46
CA ALA A 184 1.11 -5.58 -1.59
C ALA A 184 1.50 -5.43 -0.11
N ALA A 185 2.78 -5.18 0.19
CA ALA A 185 3.29 -5.11 1.56
C ALA A 185 2.69 -3.95 2.37
N GLY A 186 2.88 -2.71 1.93
CA GLY A 186 2.39 -1.54 2.66
C GLY A 186 0.87 -1.54 2.80
N LEU A 187 0.17 -1.94 1.73
CA LEU A 187 -1.28 -2.11 1.74
C LEU A 187 -1.72 -3.09 2.83
N THR A 188 -1.15 -4.29 2.88
CA THR A 188 -1.50 -5.36 3.82
C THR A 188 -1.21 -4.98 5.26
N LEU A 189 -0.05 -4.37 5.53
CA LEU A 189 0.34 -3.97 6.88
C LEU A 189 -0.65 -2.97 7.50
N GLY A 190 -1.27 -2.12 6.68
CA GLY A 190 -2.30 -1.18 7.12
C GLY A 190 -3.73 -1.71 7.09
N GLY A 191 -3.93 -2.96 6.64
CA GLY A 191 -5.25 -3.58 6.50
C GLY A 191 -5.50 -4.13 5.10
N GLY A 192 -5.65 -3.26 4.10
CA GLY A 192 -5.84 -3.62 2.69
C GLY A 192 -7.29 -3.85 2.30
N PHE A 193 -7.96 -2.78 1.81
CA PHE A 193 -9.31 -2.83 1.24
C PHE A 193 -9.27 -3.00 -0.26
N GLY A 194 -10.21 -3.76 -0.81
CA GLY A 194 -10.37 -3.91 -2.24
C GLY A 194 -11.73 -4.48 -2.64
N ARG A 195 -11.94 -4.64 -3.94
CA ARG A 195 -13.22 -5.04 -4.55
C ARG A 195 -13.74 -6.41 -4.09
N THR A 196 -12.88 -7.26 -3.53
CA THR A 196 -13.28 -8.60 -3.04
C THR A 196 -13.28 -8.72 -1.51
N SER A 197 -12.98 -7.62 -0.80
CA SER A 197 -12.83 -7.65 0.67
C SER A 197 -14.13 -7.94 1.41
N ARG A 198 -15.28 -7.53 0.89
CA ARG A 198 -16.58 -7.87 1.48
C ARG A 198 -16.85 -9.38 1.53
N LYS A 199 -16.30 -10.14 0.57
CA LYS A 199 -16.43 -11.60 0.51
C LYS A 199 -15.32 -12.34 1.26
N HIS A 200 -14.08 -11.84 1.20
CA HIS A 200 -12.91 -12.58 1.63
C HIS A 200 -12.13 -11.94 2.80
N GLY A 201 -12.61 -10.83 3.36
CA GLY A 201 -11.90 -10.04 4.38
C GLY A 201 -10.85 -9.11 3.79
N LEU A 202 -10.16 -8.39 4.66
CA LEU A 202 -9.05 -7.52 4.29
C LEU A 202 -7.83 -8.32 3.81
N ALA A 203 -6.87 -7.67 3.15
CA ALA A 203 -5.58 -8.30 2.82
C ALA A 203 -4.90 -8.87 4.07
N CYS A 204 -4.89 -8.12 5.18
CA CYS A 204 -4.30 -8.55 6.46
C CYS A 204 -5.02 -9.75 7.10
N ASP A 205 -6.32 -9.96 6.81
CA ASP A 205 -7.08 -11.12 7.31
C ASP A 205 -6.71 -12.40 6.58
N ASN A 206 -6.16 -12.26 5.38
CA ASN A 206 -5.69 -13.37 4.55
C ASN A 206 -4.20 -13.70 4.78
N VAL A 207 -3.48 -12.95 5.61
CA VAL A 207 -2.10 -13.30 6.02
C VAL A 207 -2.13 -14.52 6.93
N LEU A 208 -1.36 -15.54 6.59
CA LEU A 208 -1.17 -16.78 7.36
C LEU A 208 0.14 -16.78 8.13
N ALA A 209 1.18 -16.14 7.59
CA ALA A 209 2.49 -15.97 8.20
C ALA A 209 3.24 -14.82 7.53
N VAL A 210 4.26 -14.29 8.21
CA VAL A 210 5.24 -13.36 7.65
C VAL A 210 6.65 -13.72 8.09
N ASP A 211 7.64 -13.39 7.26
CA ASP A 211 9.03 -13.27 7.68
C ASP A 211 9.35 -11.78 7.80
N ILE A 212 9.91 -11.35 8.93
CA ILE A 212 10.12 -9.94 9.25
C ILE A 212 11.49 -9.72 9.92
N VAL A 213 12.20 -8.69 9.51
CA VAL A 213 13.43 -8.22 10.17
C VAL A 213 13.06 -7.14 11.17
N THR A 214 13.26 -7.41 12.45
CA THR A 214 12.99 -6.47 13.57
C THR A 214 14.11 -5.45 13.76
N ALA A 215 13.96 -4.47 14.66
CA ALA A 215 14.90 -3.35 14.81
C ALA A 215 16.32 -3.78 15.24
N ASP A 216 16.47 -4.95 15.83
CA ASP A 216 17.75 -5.59 16.15
C ASP A 216 18.44 -6.25 14.93
N GLY A 217 17.84 -6.13 13.74
CA GLY A 217 18.31 -6.76 12.50
C GLY A 217 18.09 -8.29 12.46
N THR A 218 17.33 -8.86 13.39
CA THR A 218 17.05 -10.30 13.44
C THR A 218 15.87 -10.65 12.54
N LEU A 219 16.04 -11.65 11.67
CA LEU A 219 14.94 -12.24 10.90
C LEU A 219 14.10 -13.15 11.81
N ARG A 220 12.80 -12.89 11.86
CA ARG A 220 11.83 -13.67 12.64
C ARG A 220 10.72 -14.19 11.74
N HIS A 221 10.29 -15.42 11.99
CA HIS A 221 9.07 -15.97 11.42
C HIS A 221 7.91 -15.70 12.39
N ALA A 222 6.78 -15.18 11.88
CA ALA A 222 5.62 -14.88 12.71
C ALA A 222 4.34 -15.47 12.11
N ASN A 223 3.63 -16.24 12.92
CA ASN A 223 2.36 -16.89 12.60
C ASN A 223 1.55 -17.13 13.89
N ARG A 224 0.43 -17.83 13.82
CA ARG A 224 -0.43 -18.06 15.00
C ARG A 224 0.25 -18.84 16.15
N LYS A 225 1.37 -19.56 15.89
CA LYS A 225 2.07 -20.41 16.86
C LYS A 225 3.44 -19.86 17.25
N GLU A 226 4.10 -19.16 16.34
CA GLU A 226 5.43 -18.62 16.48
C GLU A 226 5.37 -17.09 16.39
N ASN A 227 5.92 -16.39 17.38
CA ASN A 227 5.82 -14.93 17.52
C ASN A 227 4.38 -14.41 17.28
N PRO A 228 3.35 -14.94 17.98
CA PRO A 228 1.95 -14.68 17.71
C PRO A 228 1.52 -13.24 17.97
N ASP A 229 2.21 -12.53 18.84
CA ASP A 229 2.05 -11.10 19.12
C ASP A 229 2.50 -10.25 17.94
N LEU A 230 3.68 -10.53 17.40
CA LEU A 230 4.21 -9.88 16.20
C LEU A 230 3.30 -10.16 14.97
N TYR A 231 2.87 -11.41 14.81
CA TYR A 231 1.89 -11.81 13.77
C TYR A 231 0.57 -11.03 13.89
N TRP A 232 0.09 -10.81 15.12
CA TRP A 232 -1.11 -10.02 15.37
C TRP A 232 -0.84 -8.54 15.02
N GLY A 233 0.29 -7.98 15.43
CA GLY A 233 0.66 -6.59 15.23
C GLY A 233 0.79 -6.18 13.76
N VAL A 234 1.41 -7.02 12.91
CA VAL A 234 1.59 -6.73 11.48
C VAL A 234 0.31 -6.84 10.66
N ARG A 235 -0.78 -7.31 11.25
CA ARG A 235 -2.09 -7.44 10.60
C ARG A 235 -2.97 -6.23 10.89
N GLY A 236 -2.56 -5.06 10.38
CA GLY A 236 -3.27 -3.78 10.50
C GLY A 236 -2.60 -2.73 11.39
N GLY A 237 -1.52 -3.06 12.09
CA GLY A 237 -0.74 -2.11 12.90
C GLY A 237 0.29 -1.29 12.11
N GLY A 238 0.37 -1.48 10.80
CA GLY A 238 1.34 -0.80 9.94
C GLY A 238 2.76 -1.36 10.04
N GLY A 239 3.72 -0.62 9.51
CA GLY A 239 5.15 -0.97 9.49
C GLY A 239 5.90 -0.63 10.77
N ASN A 240 5.28 -0.75 11.93
CA ASN A 240 5.84 -0.29 13.22
C ASN A 240 6.88 -1.23 13.84
N PHE A 241 6.92 -2.50 13.45
CA PHE A 241 7.63 -3.54 14.21
C PHE A 241 8.84 -4.12 13.49
N GLY A 242 9.04 -3.74 12.23
CA GLY A 242 10.10 -4.27 11.39
C GLY A 242 9.80 -4.18 9.90
N VAL A 243 10.71 -4.72 9.12
CA VAL A 243 10.64 -4.81 7.67
C VAL A 243 10.24 -6.22 7.26
N VAL A 244 9.01 -6.38 6.75
CA VAL A 244 8.53 -7.69 6.28
C VAL A 244 9.22 -8.06 4.97
N THR A 245 9.79 -9.26 4.90
CA THR A 245 10.53 -9.77 3.75
C THR A 245 9.80 -10.86 2.98
N SER A 246 8.74 -11.44 3.57
CA SER A 246 7.86 -12.41 2.92
C SER A 246 6.50 -12.43 3.60
N PHE A 247 5.45 -12.60 2.81
CA PHE A 247 4.08 -12.88 3.27
C PHE A 247 3.66 -14.25 2.77
N LEU A 248 2.95 -14.99 3.60
CA LEU A 248 2.17 -16.16 3.20
C LEU A 248 0.69 -15.80 3.28
N TYR A 249 0.03 -15.70 2.13
CA TYR A 249 -1.41 -15.43 2.05
C TYR A 249 -2.25 -16.68 1.84
N ARG A 250 -3.50 -16.62 2.29
CA ARG A 250 -4.58 -17.46 1.79
C ARG A 250 -4.95 -16.99 0.39
N ALA A 251 -5.05 -17.92 -0.55
CA ALA A 251 -5.61 -17.72 -1.88
C ALA A 251 -7.05 -18.25 -1.88
N ASN A 252 -8.02 -17.38 -2.18
CA ASN A 252 -9.43 -17.71 -2.12
C ASN A 252 -9.95 -18.14 -3.50
N VAL A 253 -10.76 -19.19 -3.56
CA VAL A 253 -11.39 -19.64 -4.81
C VAL A 253 -12.45 -18.62 -5.22
N ALA A 254 -12.31 -18.03 -6.40
CA ALA A 254 -13.26 -17.01 -6.89
C ALA A 254 -13.49 -17.09 -8.41
N GLY A 255 -12.67 -17.86 -9.14
CA GLY A 255 -12.65 -17.85 -10.61
C GLY A 255 -12.03 -16.57 -11.17
N PRO A 256 -11.64 -16.55 -12.46
CA PRO A 256 -11.00 -15.40 -13.08
C PRO A 256 -11.98 -14.30 -13.49
N MET A 257 -13.26 -14.63 -13.63
CA MET A 257 -14.29 -13.73 -14.16
C MET A 257 -15.15 -13.14 -13.06
N VAL A 258 -15.39 -11.84 -13.17
CA VAL A 258 -16.29 -11.07 -12.32
C VAL A 258 -17.31 -10.32 -13.19
N LEU A 259 -18.44 -9.94 -12.60
CA LEU A 259 -19.35 -8.98 -13.23
C LEU A 259 -19.14 -7.64 -12.54
N GLY A 260 -18.63 -6.65 -13.26
CA GLY A 260 -18.29 -5.36 -12.67
C GLY A 260 -18.02 -4.29 -13.70
N GLY A 261 -17.90 -3.08 -13.20
CA GLY A 261 -17.76 -1.85 -13.96
C GLY A 261 -18.49 -0.72 -13.25
N ALA A 262 -18.71 0.37 -13.94
CA ALA A 262 -19.30 1.57 -13.39
C ALA A 262 -20.63 1.93 -14.08
N VAL A 263 -21.56 2.48 -13.28
CA VAL A 263 -22.72 3.23 -13.78
C VAL A 263 -22.48 4.71 -13.47
N VAL A 264 -22.60 5.54 -14.50
CA VAL A 264 -22.30 6.98 -14.43
C VAL A 264 -23.59 7.78 -14.51
N HIS A 265 -23.75 8.75 -13.60
CA HIS A 265 -24.89 9.65 -13.55
C HIS A 265 -24.45 11.13 -13.64
N SER A 266 -25.39 12.01 -14.03
CA SER A 266 -25.22 13.45 -13.91
C SER A 266 -25.04 13.85 -12.45
N ILE A 267 -24.24 14.88 -12.21
CA ILE A 267 -24.08 15.49 -10.87
C ILE A 267 -25.41 16.04 -10.33
N ASP A 268 -26.35 16.39 -11.20
CA ASP A 268 -27.67 16.89 -10.80
C ASP A 268 -28.46 15.84 -9.99
N ASN A 269 -28.14 14.57 -10.17
CA ASN A 269 -28.78 13.45 -9.47
C ASN A 269 -27.97 12.99 -8.24
N TYR A 270 -27.03 13.78 -7.75
CA TYR A 270 -26.05 13.32 -6.74
C TYR A 270 -26.73 12.82 -5.46
N LYS A 271 -27.66 13.61 -4.92
CA LYS A 271 -28.37 13.26 -3.68
C LYS A 271 -29.21 11.99 -3.83
N GLU A 272 -29.92 11.85 -4.95
CA GLU A 272 -30.76 10.69 -5.26
C GLU A 272 -29.89 9.44 -5.43
N VAL A 273 -28.75 9.54 -6.10
CA VAL A 273 -27.81 8.43 -6.28
C VAL A 273 -27.21 7.98 -4.95
N LEU A 274 -26.84 8.92 -4.07
CA LEU A 274 -26.34 8.59 -2.73
C LEU A 274 -27.40 7.89 -1.87
N LYS A 275 -28.66 8.35 -1.89
CA LYS A 275 -29.76 7.70 -1.18
C LYS A 275 -30.02 6.29 -1.72
N PHE A 276 -30.11 6.14 -3.04
CA PHE A 276 -30.24 4.83 -3.67
C PHE A 276 -29.10 3.89 -3.27
N TRP A 277 -27.86 4.36 -3.33
CA TRP A 277 -26.68 3.57 -2.94
C TRP A 277 -26.75 3.15 -1.47
N ALA A 278 -27.15 4.05 -0.57
CA ALA A 278 -27.25 3.78 0.86
C ALA A 278 -28.26 2.65 1.15
N ASP A 279 -29.45 2.74 0.56
CA ASP A 279 -30.51 1.73 0.71
C ASP A 279 -30.09 0.39 0.08
N PHE A 280 -29.47 0.44 -1.09
CA PHE A 280 -29.07 -0.76 -1.81
C PHE A 280 -27.90 -1.48 -1.10
N GLN A 281 -26.90 -0.73 -0.63
CA GLN A 281 -25.75 -1.29 0.08
C GLN A 281 -26.17 -1.95 1.42
N ALA A 282 -27.17 -1.40 2.12
CA ALA A 282 -27.64 -1.94 3.39
C ALA A 282 -28.13 -3.40 3.28
N THR A 283 -28.62 -3.80 2.09
CA THR A 283 -29.11 -5.15 1.80
C THR A 283 -28.14 -5.98 0.95
N ALA A 284 -27.00 -5.42 0.56
CA ALA A 284 -26.05 -6.06 -0.35
C ALA A 284 -25.42 -7.31 0.27
N THR A 285 -25.42 -8.41 -0.47
CA THR A 285 -24.72 -9.63 -0.08
C THR A 285 -23.20 -9.44 -0.10
N ARG A 286 -22.46 -10.33 0.55
CA ARG A 286 -20.99 -10.19 0.67
C ARG A 286 -20.23 -10.35 -0.66
N GLU A 287 -20.86 -10.94 -1.67
CA GLU A 287 -20.28 -11.07 -3.01
C GLU A 287 -20.25 -9.74 -3.77
N LEU A 288 -21.00 -8.74 -3.35
CA LEU A 288 -21.10 -7.45 -4.01
C LEU A 288 -20.22 -6.40 -3.32
N TYR A 289 -19.29 -5.85 -4.06
CA TYR A 289 -18.70 -4.55 -3.81
C TYR A 289 -19.51 -3.51 -4.57
N ILE A 290 -19.95 -2.45 -3.91
CA ILE A 290 -20.64 -1.31 -4.52
C ILE A 290 -20.20 -0.01 -3.86
N GLY A 291 -19.31 0.74 -4.52
CA GLY A 291 -18.86 2.06 -4.08
C GLY A 291 -19.61 3.17 -4.79
N VAL A 292 -19.60 4.37 -4.22
CA VAL A 292 -20.23 5.55 -4.81
C VAL A 292 -19.36 6.78 -4.61
N GLY A 293 -19.32 7.66 -5.59
CA GLY A 293 -18.58 8.92 -5.44
C GLY A 293 -18.71 9.86 -6.63
N THR A 294 -17.98 10.97 -6.53
CA THR A 294 -17.90 11.98 -7.58
C THR A 294 -16.46 12.13 -8.06
N PHE A 295 -16.30 12.21 -9.36
CA PHE A 295 -15.02 12.41 -10.03
C PHE A 295 -15.16 13.45 -11.14
N PRO A 296 -14.05 14.08 -11.58
CA PRO A 296 -14.05 14.84 -12.83
C PRO A 296 -14.42 13.93 -14.00
N GLY A 297 -15.39 14.35 -14.81
CA GLY A 297 -15.76 13.67 -16.04
C GLY A 297 -14.87 14.07 -17.22
N PRO A 298 -15.09 13.50 -18.42
CA PRO A 298 -14.26 13.74 -19.62
C PRO A 298 -14.14 15.22 -20.03
N GLY A 299 -15.11 16.06 -19.69
CA GLY A 299 -15.09 17.51 -19.96
C GLY A 299 -14.60 18.37 -18.79
N GLY A 300 -14.20 17.75 -17.67
CA GLY A 300 -13.89 18.43 -16.42
C GLY A 300 -15.14 18.65 -15.55
N ASP A 301 -16.34 18.56 -16.09
CA ASP A 301 -17.57 18.60 -15.31
C ASP A 301 -17.67 17.37 -14.40
N PRO A 302 -18.13 17.54 -13.16
CA PRO A 302 -18.23 16.43 -12.24
C PRO A 302 -19.34 15.44 -12.64
N ILE A 303 -19.05 14.16 -12.43
CA ILE A 303 -19.98 13.05 -12.60
C ILE A 303 -20.13 12.27 -11.29
N VAL A 304 -21.25 11.56 -11.15
CA VAL A 304 -21.47 10.62 -10.06
C VAL A 304 -21.26 9.20 -10.58
N VAL A 305 -20.48 8.41 -9.88
CA VAL A 305 -20.10 7.05 -10.27
C VAL A 305 -20.54 6.06 -9.20
N ILE A 306 -21.23 5.00 -9.61
CA ILE A 306 -21.42 3.79 -8.81
C ILE A 306 -20.46 2.74 -9.37
N ASP A 307 -19.38 2.41 -8.63
CA ASP A 307 -18.39 1.37 -8.99
C ASP A 307 -18.79 0.02 -8.41
N THR A 308 -18.82 -1.03 -9.23
CA THR A 308 -19.31 -2.34 -8.84
C THR A 308 -18.33 -3.46 -9.15
N CYS A 309 -18.33 -4.49 -8.28
CA CYS A 309 -17.71 -5.78 -8.54
C CYS A 309 -18.49 -6.89 -7.85
N TRP A 310 -19.07 -7.77 -8.64
CA TRP A 310 -19.69 -9.00 -8.18
C TRP A 310 -18.76 -10.18 -8.40
N CYS A 311 -18.36 -10.84 -7.32
CA CYS A 311 -17.44 -11.99 -7.33
C CYS A 311 -18.15 -13.31 -6.91
N GLY A 312 -19.40 -13.49 -7.35
CA GLY A 312 -20.23 -14.67 -7.16
C GLY A 312 -20.62 -15.34 -8.48
N ASP A 313 -21.69 -16.14 -8.46
CA ASP A 313 -22.30 -16.68 -9.68
C ASP A 313 -22.74 -15.56 -10.61
N LEU A 314 -22.29 -15.57 -11.87
CA LEU A 314 -22.48 -14.47 -12.79
C LEU A 314 -23.96 -14.25 -13.15
N LYS A 315 -24.78 -15.33 -13.30
CA LYS A 315 -26.20 -15.20 -13.59
C LYS A 315 -26.98 -14.60 -12.43
N LYS A 316 -26.57 -14.92 -11.19
CA LYS A 316 -27.12 -14.29 -10.00
C LYS A 316 -26.69 -12.82 -9.93
N GLY A 317 -25.44 -12.52 -10.30
CA GLY A 317 -24.90 -11.16 -10.35
C GLY A 317 -25.69 -10.23 -11.28
N GLU A 318 -26.07 -10.70 -12.46
CA GLU A 318 -26.91 -9.92 -13.40
C GLU A 318 -28.26 -9.50 -12.75
N LYS A 319 -28.89 -10.42 -12.00
CA LYS A 319 -30.14 -10.11 -11.30
C LYS A 319 -29.93 -9.13 -10.15
N VAL A 320 -28.82 -9.28 -9.40
CA VAL A 320 -28.48 -8.40 -8.29
C VAL A 320 -28.16 -6.99 -8.77
N LEU A 321 -27.44 -6.84 -9.88
CA LEU A 321 -27.05 -5.54 -10.42
C LEU A 321 -28.10 -4.88 -11.33
N ALA A 322 -29.16 -5.58 -11.71
CA ALA A 322 -30.22 -5.01 -12.55
C ALA A 322 -30.85 -3.72 -11.97
N PRO A 323 -31.15 -3.59 -10.65
CA PRO A 323 -31.63 -2.32 -10.09
C PRO A 323 -30.61 -1.18 -10.20
N VAL A 324 -29.30 -1.46 -10.07
CA VAL A 324 -28.24 -0.44 -10.18
C VAL A 324 -28.18 0.12 -11.61
N ARG A 325 -28.28 -0.77 -12.60
CA ARG A 325 -28.30 -0.41 -14.02
C ARG A 325 -29.55 0.36 -14.45
N ALA A 326 -30.69 0.05 -13.80
CA ALA A 326 -31.97 0.67 -14.11
C ALA A 326 -32.27 1.95 -13.33
N PHE A 327 -31.48 2.28 -12.31
CA PHE A 327 -31.72 3.44 -11.47
C PHE A 327 -31.54 4.76 -12.24
N GLY A 328 -32.56 5.62 -12.18
CA GLY A 328 -32.54 6.93 -12.82
C GLY A 328 -32.37 6.85 -14.35
N LYS A 329 -31.62 7.78 -14.90
CA LYS A 329 -31.20 7.81 -16.32
C LYS A 329 -29.70 7.92 -16.39
N PRO A 330 -28.95 6.80 -16.34
CA PRO A 330 -27.50 6.86 -16.36
C PRO A 330 -26.98 7.44 -17.67
N LEU A 331 -25.87 8.19 -17.59
CA LEU A 331 -25.12 8.69 -18.74
C LEU A 331 -24.33 7.56 -19.42
N ALA A 332 -23.87 6.59 -18.62
CA ALA A 332 -23.17 5.41 -19.12
C ALA A 332 -23.35 4.21 -18.16
N ASP A 333 -23.28 3.00 -18.71
CA ASP A 333 -23.27 1.72 -18.02
C ASP A 333 -22.17 0.85 -18.64
N ASP A 334 -21.10 0.60 -17.86
CA ASP A 334 -19.95 -0.22 -18.28
C ASP A 334 -19.89 -1.56 -17.52
N ILE A 335 -20.96 -1.93 -16.81
CA ILE A 335 -21.01 -3.22 -16.10
C ILE A 335 -21.04 -4.36 -17.12
N LYS A 336 -20.01 -5.22 -17.06
CA LYS A 336 -19.85 -6.38 -17.94
C LYS A 336 -19.13 -7.52 -17.24
N VAL A 337 -19.26 -8.72 -17.81
CA VAL A 337 -18.44 -9.86 -17.42
C VAL A 337 -17.03 -9.64 -17.97
N GLN A 338 -16.05 -9.62 -17.08
CA GLN A 338 -14.66 -9.38 -17.45
C GLN A 338 -13.70 -10.10 -16.48
N ARG A 339 -12.42 -10.19 -16.84
CA ARG A 339 -11.40 -10.72 -15.95
C ARG A 339 -11.20 -9.79 -14.76
N TYR A 340 -10.99 -10.35 -13.57
CA TYR A 340 -10.75 -9.55 -12.37
C TYR A 340 -9.54 -8.62 -12.52
N VAL A 341 -8.43 -9.11 -13.09
CA VAL A 341 -7.24 -8.26 -13.35
C VAL A 341 -7.53 -7.07 -14.26
N THR A 342 -8.45 -7.21 -15.23
CA THR A 342 -8.86 -6.10 -16.11
C THR A 342 -9.62 -5.04 -15.32
N LEU A 343 -10.56 -5.47 -14.47
CA LEU A 343 -11.31 -4.54 -13.61
C LEU A 343 -10.38 -3.84 -12.59
N GLN A 344 -9.38 -4.55 -12.04
CA GLN A 344 -8.42 -3.98 -11.10
C GLN A 344 -7.53 -2.90 -11.74
N ALA A 345 -7.22 -3.02 -13.01
CA ALA A 345 -6.41 -2.06 -13.76
C ALA A 345 -7.21 -0.89 -14.35
N SER A 346 -8.53 -0.82 -14.14
CA SER A 346 -9.41 0.19 -14.77
C SER A 346 -9.06 1.64 -14.40
N ASN A 347 -8.43 1.85 -13.25
CA ASN A 347 -8.06 3.18 -12.74
C ASN A 347 -6.57 3.53 -12.93
N ASP A 348 -5.77 2.62 -13.50
CA ASP A 348 -4.31 2.76 -13.52
C ASP A 348 -3.84 3.97 -14.34
N GLU A 349 -4.52 4.28 -15.46
CA GLU A 349 -4.15 5.40 -16.33
C GLU A 349 -4.31 6.75 -15.61
N GLY A 350 -5.39 6.92 -14.84
CA GLY A 350 -5.66 8.16 -14.08
C GLY A 350 -4.86 8.30 -12.79
N LEU A 351 -4.28 7.20 -12.28
CA LEU A 351 -3.58 7.14 -11.00
C LEU A 351 -2.11 6.72 -11.16
N GLY A 352 -1.49 7.07 -12.29
CA GLY A 352 -0.10 6.74 -12.58
C GLY A 352 0.91 7.34 -11.61
N HIS A 353 2.16 6.85 -11.64
CA HIS A 353 3.25 7.41 -10.84
C HIS A 353 3.51 8.88 -11.20
N GLY A 354 3.72 9.71 -10.18
CA GLY A 354 3.92 11.15 -10.32
C GLY A 354 2.65 11.97 -10.13
N VAL A 355 1.48 11.32 -9.98
CA VAL A 355 0.25 12.00 -9.54
C VAL A 355 0.53 12.74 -8.24
N ARG A 356 0.11 14.01 -8.20
CA ARG A 356 0.26 14.88 -7.04
C ARG A 356 -1.08 14.96 -6.33
N GLU A 357 -1.23 14.21 -5.26
CA GLU A 357 -2.53 14.03 -4.61
C GLU A 357 -2.45 14.24 -3.11
N TYR A 358 -3.42 14.97 -2.59
CA TYR A 358 -3.66 15.08 -1.15
C TYR A 358 -5.06 14.55 -0.84
N MET A 359 -5.16 13.68 0.16
CA MET A 359 -6.43 13.07 0.54
C MET A 359 -6.64 12.92 2.04
N LYS A 360 -7.92 12.80 2.41
CA LYS A 360 -8.42 12.48 3.74
C LYS A 360 -9.38 11.30 3.67
N SER A 361 -9.41 10.49 4.71
CA SER A 361 -10.38 9.42 4.84
C SER A 361 -10.84 9.20 6.28
N GLY A 362 -12.01 8.61 6.43
CA GLY A 362 -12.55 8.17 7.71
C GLY A 362 -13.61 7.10 7.53
N PHE A 363 -13.83 6.28 8.54
CA PHE A 363 -14.82 5.23 8.50
C PHE A 363 -16.19 5.76 8.90
N ILE A 364 -17.24 5.37 8.16
CA ILE A 364 -18.63 5.65 8.49
C ILE A 364 -19.33 4.39 8.98
N THR A 365 -20.22 4.53 9.95
CA THR A 365 -20.98 3.41 10.53
C THR A 365 -22.45 3.42 10.12
N GLU A 366 -22.91 4.50 9.50
CA GLU A 366 -24.26 4.69 8.98
C GLU A 366 -24.25 5.71 7.84
N THR A 367 -25.32 5.73 7.05
CA THR A 367 -25.58 6.73 6.01
C THR A 367 -26.86 7.47 6.41
N SER A 368 -26.72 8.48 7.28
CA SER A 368 -27.83 9.35 7.66
C SER A 368 -28.13 10.40 6.58
N ASP A 369 -29.35 10.97 6.59
CA ASP A 369 -29.69 12.11 5.73
C ASP A 369 -28.74 13.29 5.98
N ASP A 370 -28.33 13.54 7.24
CA ASP A 370 -27.38 14.59 7.60
C ASP A 370 -26.00 14.39 6.94
N LEU A 371 -25.51 13.13 6.87
CA LEU A 371 -24.26 12.83 6.16
C LEU A 371 -24.42 13.07 4.65
N ILE A 372 -25.53 12.61 4.06
CA ILE A 372 -25.80 12.80 2.63
C ILE A 372 -25.89 14.29 2.32
N ASP A 373 -26.57 15.07 3.14
CA ASP A 373 -26.67 16.52 2.98
C ASP A 373 -25.31 17.21 3.15
N ALA A 374 -24.51 16.81 4.15
CA ALA A 374 -23.15 17.31 4.31
C ALA A 374 -22.27 17.04 3.07
N ILE A 375 -22.38 15.85 2.45
CA ILE A 375 -21.65 15.51 1.24
C ILE A 375 -22.08 16.38 0.06
N VAL A 376 -23.40 16.53 -0.16
CA VAL A 376 -23.95 17.20 -1.36
C VAL A 376 -23.80 18.71 -1.27
N GLU A 377 -24.22 19.32 -0.16
CA GLU A 377 -24.28 20.76 0.01
C GLU A 377 -22.91 21.40 0.09
N ASN A 378 -21.94 20.70 0.70
CA ASN A 378 -20.59 21.24 0.87
C ASN A 378 -19.64 20.92 -0.29
N ARG A 379 -20.07 20.17 -1.30
CA ARG A 379 -19.24 19.83 -2.45
C ARG A 379 -18.69 21.10 -3.15
N ASN A 380 -19.49 22.16 -3.26
CA ASN A 380 -19.09 23.40 -3.90
C ASN A 380 -18.03 24.20 -3.13
N THR A 381 -17.76 23.86 -1.85
CA THR A 381 -16.62 24.43 -1.10
C THR A 381 -15.28 23.96 -1.66
N SER A 382 -15.28 22.87 -2.43
CA SER A 382 -14.11 22.24 -3.03
C SER A 382 -14.47 21.61 -4.39
N PRO A 383 -14.74 22.42 -5.41
CA PRO A 383 -15.25 21.92 -6.71
C PRO A 383 -14.28 20.98 -7.44
N THR A 384 -12.98 21.06 -7.12
CA THR A 384 -11.92 20.21 -7.70
C THR A 384 -11.69 18.93 -6.91
N ALA A 385 -12.26 18.79 -5.71
CA ALA A 385 -12.10 17.58 -4.93
C ALA A 385 -13.00 16.46 -5.49
N TRP A 386 -12.41 15.29 -5.64
CA TRP A 386 -13.17 14.05 -5.81
C TRP A 386 -13.64 13.54 -4.43
N PHE A 387 -14.67 12.72 -4.44
CA PHE A 387 -15.24 12.09 -3.26
C PHE A 387 -15.57 10.63 -3.56
N PHE A 388 -15.34 9.71 -2.61
CA PHE A 388 -15.72 8.32 -2.77
C PHE A 388 -16.00 7.62 -1.43
N ILE A 389 -16.99 6.75 -1.40
CA ILE A 389 -17.23 5.81 -0.30
C ILE A 389 -16.93 4.41 -0.80
N MET A 390 -15.86 3.82 -0.27
CA MET A 390 -15.51 2.43 -0.50
C MET A 390 -16.27 1.55 0.49
N PRO A 391 -17.07 0.58 0.05
CA PRO A 391 -17.88 -0.24 0.94
C PRO A 391 -17.03 -1.16 1.81
N THR A 392 -17.45 -1.33 3.05
CA THR A 392 -16.91 -2.31 4.00
C THR A 392 -17.98 -3.31 4.42
N GLY A 393 -17.88 -3.94 5.58
CA GLY A 393 -18.84 -4.95 6.03
C GLY A 393 -18.60 -6.36 5.44
N GLY A 394 -19.58 -7.24 5.51
CA GLY A 394 -19.41 -8.63 5.09
C GLY A 394 -18.32 -9.35 5.89
N ALA A 395 -17.43 -10.06 5.21
CA ALA A 395 -16.33 -10.82 5.83
C ALA A 395 -15.33 -9.94 6.63
N ILE A 396 -15.28 -8.63 6.37
CA ILE A 396 -14.48 -7.69 7.18
C ILE A 396 -15.02 -7.62 8.61
N SER A 397 -16.35 -7.60 8.75
CA SER A 397 -17.03 -7.53 10.04
C SER A 397 -17.14 -8.87 10.77
N ASP A 398 -16.86 -10.00 10.09
CA ASP A 398 -16.80 -11.32 10.73
C ASP A 398 -15.56 -11.44 11.67
N VAL A 399 -14.55 -10.59 11.48
CA VAL A 399 -13.33 -10.55 12.29
C VAL A 399 -13.56 -9.64 13.51
N GLY A 400 -13.30 -10.14 14.71
CA GLY A 400 -13.44 -9.38 15.94
C GLY A 400 -12.49 -8.17 15.99
N LEU A 401 -12.90 -7.14 16.69
CA LEU A 401 -12.17 -5.85 16.79
C LEU A 401 -10.73 -6.02 17.28
N THR A 402 -10.48 -7.03 18.13
CA THR A 402 -9.18 -7.32 18.74
C THR A 402 -8.49 -8.57 18.17
N ASP A 403 -9.06 -9.23 17.16
CA ASP A 403 -8.48 -10.44 16.54
C ASP A 403 -7.25 -10.12 15.66
N THR A 404 -7.14 -8.87 15.23
CA THR A 404 -6.00 -8.31 14.52
C THR A 404 -5.72 -6.90 15.03
N ALA A 405 -4.61 -6.32 14.66
CA ALA A 405 -4.30 -4.93 14.99
C ALA A 405 -5.15 -3.90 14.22
N PHE A 406 -5.86 -4.32 13.16
CA PHE A 406 -6.72 -3.41 12.39
C PHE A 406 -7.89 -2.90 13.24
N PRO A 407 -8.03 -1.57 13.44
CA PRO A 407 -8.83 -1.01 14.52
C PRO A 407 -10.33 -0.87 14.22
N VAL A 408 -10.78 -1.06 12.97
CA VAL A 408 -12.18 -0.78 12.58
C VAL A 408 -12.82 -1.96 11.87
N ARG A 409 -13.86 -2.56 12.48
CA ARG A 409 -14.53 -3.75 11.94
C ARG A 409 -16.04 -3.56 11.70
N ASN A 410 -16.64 -2.58 12.36
CA ASN A 410 -18.08 -2.32 12.33
C ASN A 410 -18.49 -1.17 11.39
N ALA A 411 -17.58 -0.74 10.51
CA ALA A 411 -17.89 0.27 9.51
C ALA A 411 -18.70 -0.31 8.34
N ILE A 412 -19.53 0.53 7.72
CA ILE A 412 -20.23 0.22 6.47
C ILE A 412 -19.48 0.75 5.25
N GLY A 413 -18.60 1.73 5.44
CA GLY A 413 -17.78 2.30 4.38
C GLY A 413 -16.55 3.04 4.91
N ASN A 414 -15.54 3.15 4.05
CA ASN A 414 -14.46 4.10 4.20
C ASN A 414 -14.73 5.27 3.25
N MET A 415 -15.12 6.39 3.83
CA MET A 415 -15.36 7.65 3.12
C MET A 415 -14.03 8.37 2.89
N MET A 416 -13.79 8.85 1.70
CA MET A 416 -12.57 9.55 1.34
C MET A 416 -12.83 10.70 0.37
N THR A 417 -11.98 11.70 0.43
CA THR A 417 -11.95 12.81 -0.53
C THR A 417 -10.52 13.26 -0.75
N GLY A 418 -10.24 13.72 -1.94
CA GLY A 418 -8.92 14.22 -2.30
C GLY A 418 -8.96 15.19 -3.46
N THR A 419 -7.85 15.86 -3.68
CA THR A 419 -7.65 16.74 -4.82
C THR A 419 -6.32 16.40 -5.48
N VAL A 420 -6.37 16.22 -6.79
CA VAL A 420 -5.17 16.07 -7.62
C VAL A 420 -4.70 17.46 -8.04
N SER A 421 -3.43 17.75 -7.77
CA SER A 421 -2.76 18.98 -8.20
C SER A 421 -2.10 18.73 -9.58
N PRO A 422 -2.27 19.62 -10.55
CA PRO A 422 -1.64 19.48 -11.85
C PRO A 422 -0.12 19.68 -11.81
N ASP A 423 0.37 20.48 -10.85
CA ASP A 423 1.80 20.78 -10.66
C ASP A 423 2.11 21.25 -9.23
N ALA A 424 3.39 21.37 -8.89
CA ALA A 424 3.86 21.72 -7.55
C ALA A 424 3.41 23.10 -7.07
N THR A 425 3.14 24.05 -7.97
CA THR A 425 2.72 25.41 -7.61
C THR A 425 1.30 25.44 -7.07
N GLN A 426 0.48 24.44 -7.39
CA GLN A 426 -0.91 24.30 -7.01
C GLN A 426 -1.15 23.33 -5.84
N ASP A 427 -0.10 22.67 -5.32
CA ASP A 427 -0.23 21.73 -4.21
C ASP A 427 -0.91 22.31 -2.99
N GLN A 428 -0.55 23.54 -2.59
CA GLN A 428 -1.14 24.17 -1.41
C GLN A 428 -2.63 24.46 -1.60
N ALA A 429 -3.04 24.84 -2.80
CA ALA A 429 -4.44 25.04 -3.13
C ALA A 429 -5.23 23.72 -3.08
N ALA A 430 -4.66 22.63 -3.61
CA ALA A 430 -5.23 21.29 -3.54
C ALA A 430 -5.40 20.80 -2.09
N ILE A 431 -4.38 21.01 -1.24
CA ILE A 431 -4.42 20.67 0.19
C ILE A 431 -5.53 21.45 0.89
N GLN A 432 -5.61 22.77 0.67
CA GLN A 432 -6.62 23.62 1.30
C GLN A 432 -8.03 23.26 0.84
N SER A 433 -8.22 22.98 -0.45
CA SER A 433 -9.47 22.53 -1.05
C SER A 433 -9.99 21.25 -0.37
N THR A 434 -9.15 20.21 -0.30
CA THR A 434 -9.52 18.95 0.35
C THR A 434 -9.84 19.16 1.84
N ARG A 435 -9.04 19.96 2.56
CA ARG A 435 -9.29 20.27 3.99
C ARG A 435 -10.60 21.02 4.22
N ALA A 436 -10.94 21.95 3.32
CA ALA A 436 -12.19 22.71 3.41
C ALA A 436 -13.40 21.78 3.32
N TYR A 437 -13.41 20.86 2.35
CA TYR A 437 -14.49 19.89 2.21
C TYR A 437 -14.50 18.88 3.38
N TRP A 438 -13.34 18.33 3.74
CA TRP A 438 -13.22 17.36 4.83
C TRP A 438 -13.74 17.86 6.17
N LYS A 439 -13.60 19.16 6.44
CA LYS A 439 -14.10 19.81 7.67
C LYS A 439 -15.60 19.57 7.90
N HIS A 440 -16.38 19.49 6.83
CA HIS A 440 -17.83 19.22 6.91
C HIS A 440 -18.15 17.73 7.06
N LEU A 441 -17.21 16.85 6.72
CA LEU A 441 -17.42 15.41 6.70
C LEU A 441 -16.82 14.70 7.93
N GLU A 442 -15.78 15.26 8.55
CA GLU A 442 -15.00 14.58 9.60
C GLU A 442 -15.85 14.16 10.81
N SER A 443 -16.86 14.97 11.19
CA SER A 443 -17.74 14.69 12.33
C SER A 443 -18.60 13.43 12.15
N HIS A 444 -18.83 13.00 10.91
CA HIS A 444 -19.58 11.78 10.57
C HIS A 444 -18.70 10.53 10.55
N THR A 445 -17.41 10.65 10.88
CA THR A 445 -16.45 9.54 10.81
C THR A 445 -16.00 9.07 12.17
N ARG A 446 -15.58 7.79 12.23
CA ARG A 446 -14.92 7.17 13.38
C ARG A 446 -13.60 6.57 12.95
N GLY A 447 -12.48 7.13 13.46
CA GLY A 447 -11.16 6.70 13.04
C GLY A 447 -10.86 7.01 11.56
N TYR A 448 -9.75 6.48 11.08
CA TYR A 448 -9.31 6.68 9.70
C TYR A 448 -8.51 5.47 9.20
N TYR A 449 -8.41 5.33 7.88
CA TYR A 449 -7.57 4.30 7.28
C TYR A 449 -6.13 4.79 7.18
N ILE A 450 -5.20 4.10 7.86
CA ILE A 450 -3.81 4.56 8.01
C ILE A 450 -3.02 4.67 6.71
N ASN A 451 -3.46 3.99 5.65
CA ASN A 451 -2.84 4.05 4.33
C ASN A 451 -3.31 5.24 3.47
N LEU A 452 -4.41 5.92 3.85
CA LEU A 452 -5.07 6.95 3.04
C LEU A 452 -5.17 8.31 3.74
N ASN A 453 -4.30 8.59 4.68
CA ASN A 453 -4.33 9.88 5.38
C ASN A 453 -2.96 10.53 5.45
N GLU A 454 -2.98 11.83 5.24
CA GLU A 454 -1.89 12.75 5.50
C GLU A 454 -2.18 13.60 6.74
N ASP A 455 -1.16 14.26 7.30
CA ASP A 455 -1.27 15.22 8.42
C ASP A 455 -1.98 14.67 9.68
N VAL A 456 -1.81 13.39 9.95
CA VAL A 456 -2.42 12.80 11.15
C VAL A 456 -1.52 13.05 12.35
N THR A 457 -2.09 13.70 13.37
CA THR A 457 -1.38 13.95 14.63
C THR A 457 -1.19 12.65 15.42
N GLU A 458 -0.17 12.62 16.28
CA GLU A 458 0.05 11.49 17.19
C GLU A 458 -1.20 11.17 18.02
N LYS A 459 -1.87 12.20 18.56
CA LYS A 459 -3.13 12.03 19.31
C LYS A 459 -4.19 11.30 18.49
N LYS A 460 -4.37 11.69 17.22
CA LYS A 460 -5.32 11.00 16.31
C LYS A 460 -4.88 9.57 16.02
N THR A 461 -3.58 9.33 15.82
CA THR A 461 -3.04 7.98 15.60
C THR A 461 -3.30 7.08 16.80
N ARG A 462 -3.01 7.54 18.01
CA ARG A 462 -3.28 6.80 19.25
C ARG A 462 -4.78 6.50 19.41
N SER A 463 -5.63 7.51 19.21
CA SER A 463 -7.08 7.34 19.27
C SER A 463 -7.62 6.35 18.22
N ASN A 464 -7.01 6.32 17.03
CA ASN A 464 -7.42 5.44 15.94
C ASN A 464 -7.27 3.95 16.27
N PHE A 465 -6.18 3.57 16.97
CA PHE A 465 -5.97 2.19 17.37
C PHE A 465 -6.88 1.74 18.53
N GLY A 466 -7.50 2.68 19.25
CA GLY A 466 -8.51 2.41 20.27
C GLY A 466 -8.08 1.32 21.28
N PRO A 467 -8.88 0.23 21.45
CA PRO A 467 -8.57 -0.84 22.39
C PRO A 467 -7.32 -1.65 22.03
N ASN A 468 -6.84 -1.55 20.79
CA ASN A 468 -5.65 -2.27 20.32
C ASN A 468 -4.34 -1.56 20.69
N LEU A 469 -4.39 -0.28 21.09
CA LEU A 469 -3.20 0.55 21.30
C LEU A 469 -2.25 -0.02 22.37
N ALA A 470 -2.78 -0.45 23.53
CA ALA A 470 -1.94 -0.96 24.61
C ALA A 470 -1.10 -2.17 24.15
N ARG A 471 -1.74 -3.16 23.52
CA ARG A 471 -1.05 -4.33 22.98
C ARG A 471 -0.05 -3.97 21.88
N LEU A 472 -0.39 -3.02 21.01
CA LEU A 472 0.53 -2.52 19.98
C LEU A 472 1.77 -1.85 20.58
N THR A 473 1.60 -1.11 21.69
CA THR A 473 2.72 -0.48 22.43
C THR A 473 3.62 -1.54 23.07
N GLU A 474 3.07 -2.59 23.67
CA GLU A 474 3.84 -3.73 24.21
C GLU A 474 4.69 -4.42 23.12
N ILE A 475 4.09 -4.67 21.95
CA ILE A 475 4.79 -5.25 20.81
C ILE A 475 5.89 -4.29 20.32
N LYS A 476 5.60 -3.00 20.26
CA LYS A 476 6.59 -1.97 19.88
C LYS A 476 7.76 -1.94 20.86
N ASN A 477 7.50 -1.96 22.18
CA ASN A 477 8.54 -2.03 23.22
C ASN A 477 9.43 -3.26 23.05
N THR A 478 8.86 -4.39 22.61
CA THR A 478 9.59 -5.64 22.45
C THR A 478 10.47 -5.65 21.19
N TYR A 479 9.95 -5.21 20.05
CA TYR A 479 10.59 -5.40 18.74
C TYR A 479 11.24 -4.15 18.16
N ASP A 480 10.87 -2.96 18.64
CA ASP A 480 11.47 -1.69 18.23
C ASP A 480 11.47 -0.65 19.35
N PRO A 481 12.16 -0.93 20.49
CA PRO A 481 12.19 -0.03 21.64
C PRO A 481 12.86 1.32 21.32
N GLY A 482 13.76 1.37 20.33
CA GLY A 482 14.41 2.60 19.86
C GLY A 482 13.55 3.43 18.92
N ASN A 483 12.35 2.95 18.56
CA ASN A 483 11.48 3.60 17.58
C ASN A 483 12.17 3.88 16.25
N LEU A 484 12.93 2.92 15.74
CA LEU A 484 13.63 2.99 14.45
C LEU A 484 12.61 3.13 13.29
N PHE A 485 11.54 2.33 13.34
CA PHE A 485 10.48 2.32 12.31
C PHE A 485 9.36 3.29 12.68
N ARG A 486 9.59 4.59 12.47
CA ARG A 486 8.65 5.66 12.86
C ARG A 486 7.97 6.37 11.68
N LEU A 487 8.46 6.21 10.45
CA LEU A 487 7.85 6.81 9.25
C LEU A 487 6.64 6.00 8.78
N ASN A 488 5.58 6.00 9.60
CA ASN A 488 4.30 5.33 9.37
C ASN A 488 3.22 5.98 10.25
N ALA A 489 2.09 5.30 10.53
CA ALA A 489 1.18 5.65 11.62
C ALA A 489 1.86 5.23 12.95
N ASN A 490 2.79 6.03 13.43
CA ASN A 490 3.77 5.66 14.45
C ASN A 490 3.12 5.34 15.79
N ILE A 491 3.42 4.14 16.30
CA ILE A 491 3.16 3.71 17.66
C ILE A 491 4.46 3.95 18.42
N ARG A 492 4.46 4.91 19.35
CA ARG A 492 5.67 5.18 20.15
C ARG A 492 5.83 4.12 21.22
N PRO A 493 7.06 3.64 21.46
CA PRO A 493 7.34 2.83 22.62
C PRO A 493 7.16 3.66 23.90
N GLU A 494 6.71 3.01 24.97
CA GLU A 494 6.62 3.56 26.32
C GLU A 494 7.63 2.78 27.18
N VAL A 495 8.84 3.33 27.32
CA VAL A 495 9.95 2.74 28.07
C VAL A 495 10.02 3.39 29.45
#